data_f6cde65dbd38c7e884a30956631718d3
#
_entry.id   f6cde65dbd38c7e884a30956631718d3
#
_cell.length_a   1.000
_cell.length_b   1.000
_cell.length_c   1.000
_cell.angle_alpha   90.00
_cell.angle_beta   90.00
_cell.angle_gamma   90.00
#
_symmetry.space_group_name_H-M   'P 1'
#
loop_
_entity.id
_entity.type
_entity.pdbx_description
1 polymer ?
#
loop_
_entity_poly.entity_id
_entity_poly.type
_entity_poly.pdbx_seq_one_letter_code
_entity_poly.pdbx_strand_id
1 'polypeptide(L)'
;YLISFLTQKMLLVAIYERWNEVKVSEAAERLSVSRKSASRCFDELEYLNIDVLGMKGKSRVINVPDDRKEFWKENIGILRNPVIRKFVLREDIKLEKKAGISALCEYSLLSDNAYPTYAVTKKKLKASGVKMEKQASVSEDIGCVVLELGYFIDFFGKGLQDPLSVALSLTREEQEERVKISVNEMLEEYVWSKD
;
A
#
# COMPACT_ATOMS: atom_id res chain seq x y z
N TYR A 1 16.50 -10.17 -0.80
CA TYR A 1 16.06 -9.42 0.40
C TYR A 1 14.71 -8.74 0.14
N LEU A 2 13.77 -8.90 1.06
CA LEU A 2 12.47 -8.23 1.00
C LEU A 2 12.41 -7.10 2.01
N ILE A 3 12.04 -5.91 1.55
CA ILE A 3 11.80 -4.76 2.42
C ILE A 3 10.70 -5.11 3.45
N SER A 4 10.84 -4.69 4.70
CA SER A 4 9.79 -4.91 5.70
C SER A 4 8.55 -4.08 5.36
N PHE A 5 7.37 -4.58 5.77
CA PHE A 5 6.12 -3.85 5.53
C PHE A 5 6.09 -2.50 6.23
N LEU A 6 6.66 -2.40 7.43
CA LEU A 6 6.68 -1.12 8.15
C LEU A 6 7.56 -0.09 7.44
N THR A 7 8.72 -0.50 6.95
CA THR A 7 9.61 0.39 6.20
C THR A 7 8.95 0.85 4.90
N GLN A 8 8.30 -0.07 4.18
CA GLN A 8 7.57 0.28 2.97
C GLN A 8 6.42 1.25 3.27
N LYS A 9 5.65 0.99 4.33
CA LYS A 9 4.59 1.91 4.77
C LYS A 9 5.17 3.29 5.06
N MET A 10 6.27 3.36 5.80
CA MET A 10 6.93 4.63 6.11
C MET A 10 7.35 5.38 4.84
N LEU A 11 7.97 4.68 3.90
CA LEU A 11 8.40 5.27 2.64
C LEU A 11 7.21 5.82 1.83
N LEU A 12 6.13 5.07 1.73
CA LEU A 12 4.94 5.51 0.99
C LEU A 12 4.27 6.72 1.67
N VAL A 13 4.16 6.72 2.99
CA VAL A 13 3.65 7.87 3.74
C VAL A 13 4.53 9.10 3.50
N ALA A 14 5.85 8.90 3.52
CA ALA A 14 6.80 9.98 3.23
C ALA A 14 6.59 10.56 1.82
N ILE A 15 6.33 9.71 0.83
CA ILE A 15 6.03 10.15 -0.55
C ILE A 15 4.73 10.94 -0.57
N TYR A 16 3.65 10.44 0.03
CA TYR A 16 2.36 11.14 0.05
C TYR A 16 2.46 12.50 0.73
N GLU A 17 3.13 12.56 1.86
CA GLU A 17 3.24 13.76 2.69
C GLU A 17 4.42 14.65 2.33
N ARG A 18 5.20 14.28 1.34
CA ARG A 18 6.39 15.02 0.89
C ARG A 18 7.32 15.34 2.06
N TRP A 19 7.72 14.32 2.80
CA TRP A 19 8.57 14.51 3.96
C TRP A 19 9.84 15.27 3.60
N ASN A 20 10.13 16.30 4.39
CA ASN A 20 11.34 17.10 4.30
C ASN A 20 11.90 17.30 5.71
N GLU A 21 13.14 16.90 5.90
CA GLU A 21 13.83 16.97 7.20
C GLU A 21 13.07 16.29 8.34
N VAL A 22 12.39 15.17 8.07
CA VAL A 22 11.62 14.43 9.07
C VAL A 22 12.55 13.51 9.87
N LYS A 23 12.65 13.75 11.18
CA LYS A 23 13.49 12.98 12.10
C LYS A 23 12.83 11.64 12.46
N VAL A 24 13.63 10.72 13.01
CA VAL A 24 13.16 9.42 13.51
C VAL A 24 11.98 9.57 14.46
N SER A 25 12.07 10.50 15.42
CA SER A 25 11.02 10.73 16.42
C SER A 25 9.71 11.19 15.78
N GLU A 26 9.78 12.08 14.80
CA GLU A 26 8.61 12.57 14.07
C GLU A 26 7.98 11.47 13.21
N ALA A 27 8.81 10.67 12.55
CA ALA A 27 8.35 9.52 11.77
C ALA A 27 7.66 8.48 12.67
N ALA A 28 8.22 8.21 13.84
CA ALA A 28 7.65 7.29 14.83
C ALA A 28 6.26 7.74 15.27
N GLU A 29 6.13 9.02 15.59
CA GLU A 29 4.85 9.63 16.01
C GLU A 29 3.84 9.55 14.86
N ARG A 30 4.24 9.91 13.64
CA ARG A 30 3.36 9.90 12.48
C ARG A 30 2.80 8.51 12.17
N LEU A 31 3.60 7.46 12.37
CA LEU A 31 3.20 6.08 12.12
C LEU A 31 2.67 5.35 13.36
N SER A 32 2.63 6.02 14.51
CA SER A 32 2.20 5.45 15.78
C SER A 32 3.01 4.20 16.16
N VAL A 33 4.32 4.29 16.00
CA VAL A 33 5.26 3.21 16.35
C VAL A 33 6.32 3.74 17.32
N SER A 34 7.10 2.83 17.93
CA SER A 34 8.21 3.23 18.78
C SER A 34 9.34 3.87 17.98
N ARG A 35 10.14 4.70 18.66
CA ARG A 35 11.35 5.28 18.06
C ARG A 35 12.31 4.18 17.58
N LYS A 36 12.40 3.09 18.33
CA LYS A 36 13.21 1.94 17.98
C LYS A 36 12.78 1.32 16.66
N SER A 37 11.47 1.12 16.49
CA SER A 37 10.92 0.60 15.23
C SER A 37 11.17 1.57 14.06
N ALA A 38 10.94 2.86 14.27
CA ALA A 38 11.22 3.88 13.24
C ALA A 38 12.70 3.95 12.90
N SER A 39 13.59 3.88 13.89
CA SER A 39 15.05 3.87 13.67
C SER A 39 15.48 2.67 12.81
N ARG A 40 14.89 1.49 13.05
CA ARG A 40 15.15 0.30 12.23
C ARG A 40 14.70 0.50 10.78
N CYS A 41 13.59 1.21 10.57
CA CYS A 41 13.14 1.55 9.22
C CYS A 41 14.17 2.46 8.51
N PHE A 42 14.72 3.46 9.21
CA PHE A 42 15.78 4.31 8.67
C PHE A 42 17.04 3.48 8.32
N ASP A 43 17.40 2.54 9.19
CA ASP A 43 18.53 1.62 8.93
C ASP A 43 18.29 0.77 7.67
N GLU A 44 17.07 0.27 7.49
CA GLU A 44 16.72 -0.52 6.31
C GLU A 44 16.73 0.31 5.03
N LEU A 45 16.23 1.55 5.07
CA LEU A 45 16.30 2.47 3.93
C LEU A 45 17.75 2.72 3.51
N GLU A 46 18.65 2.88 4.47
CA GLU A 46 20.08 3.01 4.22
C GLU A 46 20.66 1.74 3.59
N TYR A 47 20.36 0.59 4.18
CA TYR A 47 20.81 -0.72 3.68
C TYR A 47 20.37 -0.97 2.22
N LEU A 48 19.16 -0.56 1.88
CA LEU A 48 18.60 -0.72 0.54
C LEU A 48 19.06 0.35 -0.46
N ASN A 49 19.88 1.30 -0.01
CA ASN A 49 20.37 2.43 -0.82
C ASN A 49 19.23 3.26 -1.43
N ILE A 50 18.14 3.43 -0.69
CA ILE A 50 17.06 4.33 -1.11
C ILE A 50 17.48 5.76 -0.78
N ASP A 51 17.54 6.60 -1.79
CA ASP A 51 18.07 7.97 -1.68
C ASP A 51 17.03 8.94 -1.07
N VAL A 52 16.80 8.77 0.22
CA VAL A 52 15.90 9.65 1.00
C VAL A 52 16.51 10.12 2.31
N LEU A 53 17.65 9.54 2.71
CA LEU A 53 18.25 9.85 4.01
C LEU A 53 19.21 11.02 3.91
N GLY A 54 19.11 11.93 4.87
CA GLY A 54 20.01 13.05 5.05
C GLY A 54 20.29 13.28 6.51
N MET A 55 21.00 14.36 6.78
CA MET A 55 21.36 14.78 8.14
C MET A 55 20.87 16.20 8.40
N LYS A 56 20.29 16.40 9.57
CA LYS A 56 20.02 17.75 10.10
C LYS A 56 20.72 17.86 11.45
N GLY A 57 21.87 18.54 11.46
CA GLY A 57 22.76 18.50 12.61
C GLY A 57 23.26 17.09 12.84
N LYS A 58 23.00 16.53 14.03
CA LYS A 58 23.37 15.16 14.40
C LYS A 58 22.25 14.13 14.15
N SER A 59 21.08 14.58 13.66
CA SER A 59 19.92 13.72 13.49
C SER A 59 19.78 13.26 12.04
N ARG A 60 19.48 11.97 11.87
CA ARG A 60 19.08 11.45 10.56
C ARG A 60 17.69 11.98 10.22
N VAL A 61 17.49 12.31 8.96
CA VAL A 61 16.19 12.79 8.46
C VAL A 61 15.82 12.11 7.16
N ILE A 62 14.52 12.06 6.86
CA ILE A 62 14.02 11.64 5.57
C ILE A 62 13.68 12.91 4.77
N ASN A 63 14.22 12.96 3.55
CA ASN A 63 13.94 13.98 2.55
C ASN A 63 13.48 13.29 1.27
N VAL A 64 12.20 13.41 0.94
CA VAL A 64 11.69 12.88 -0.33
C VAL A 64 12.06 13.86 -1.44
N PRO A 65 12.63 13.39 -2.57
CA PRO A 65 12.94 14.25 -3.70
C PRO A 65 11.72 14.99 -4.24
N ASP A 66 11.93 16.18 -4.82
CA ASP A 66 10.84 16.98 -5.40
C ASP A 66 10.14 16.26 -6.53
N ASP A 67 10.90 15.60 -7.41
CA ASP A 67 10.32 14.74 -8.46
C ASP A 67 9.98 13.36 -7.89
N ARG A 68 8.83 13.28 -7.22
CA ARG A 68 8.36 12.06 -6.57
C ARG A 68 8.04 10.95 -7.56
N LYS A 69 7.56 11.29 -8.74
CA LYS A 69 7.24 10.31 -9.79
C LYS A 69 8.50 9.60 -10.28
N GLU A 70 9.57 10.35 -10.51
CA GLU A 70 10.86 9.77 -10.90
C GLU A 70 11.44 8.92 -9.77
N PHE A 71 11.37 9.43 -8.54
CA PHE A 71 11.79 8.69 -7.35
C PHE A 71 11.03 7.36 -7.23
N TRP A 72 9.74 7.36 -7.44
CA TRP A 72 8.91 6.15 -7.46
C TRP A 72 9.39 5.17 -8.52
N LYS A 73 9.61 5.64 -9.74
CA LYS A 73 10.08 4.79 -10.85
C LYS A 73 11.44 4.15 -10.57
N GLU A 74 12.34 4.90 -9.95
CA GLU A 74 13.68 4.41 -9.60
C GLU A 74 13.65 3.32 -8.53
N ASN A 75 12.68 3.36 -7.63
CA ASN A 75 12.64 2.49 -6.45
C ASN A 75 11.57 1.40 -6.48
N ILE A 76 10.65 1.42 -7.43
CA ILE A 76 9.55 0.46 -7.49
C ILE A 76 10.03 -1.00 -7.49
N GLY A 77 11.17 -1.27 -8.10
CA GLY A 77 11.76 -2.62 -8.15
C GLY A 77 12.20 -3.17 -6.80
N ILE A 78 12.40 -2.31 -5.79
CA ILE A 78 12.80 -2.71 -4.43
C ILE A 78 11.56 -2.99 -3.58
N LEU A 79 10.43 -2.39 -3.94
CA LEU A 79 9.20 -2.49 -3.17
C LEU A 79 8.52 -3.84 -3.41
N ARG A 80 7.76 -4.27 -2.43
CA ARG A 80 7.08 -5.56 -2.47
C ARG A 80 5.57 -5.39 -2.57
N ASN A 81 4.92 -6.45 -3.06
CA ASN A 81 3.46 -6.55 -3.02
C ASN A 81 3.00 -6.55 -1.55
N PRO A 82 2.10 -5.65 -1.14
CA PRO A 82 1.62 -5.60 0.23
C PRO A 82 0.71 -6.77 0.62
N VAL A 83 0.26 -7.57 -0.33
CA VAL A 83 -0.65 -8.70 -0.07
C VAL A 83 0.13 -9.88 0.51
N ILE A 84 -0.25 -10.30 1.72
CA ILE A 84 0.30 -11.50 2.37
C ILE A 84 -0.42 -12.75 1.88
N ARG A 85 -1.75 -12.72 1.90
CA ARG A 85 -2.61 -13.83 1.48
C ARG A 85 -3.85 -13.32 0.78
N LYS A 86 -4.36 -14.13 -0.16
CA LYS A 86 -5.61 -13.87 -0.89
C LYS A 86 -6.61 -14.98 -0.56
N PHE A 87 -7.80 -14.59 -0.15
CA PHE A 87 -8.91 -15.50 0.08
C PHE A 87 -10.00 -15.24 -0.95
N VAL A 88 -10.50 -16.30 -1.57
CA VAL A 88 -11.60 -16.24 -2.53
C VAL A 88 -12.79 -16.92 -1.89
N LEU A 89 -13.80 -16.16 -1.51
CA LEU A 89 -14.94 -16.64 -0.73
C LEU A 89 -16.19 -16.77 -1.58
N ARG A 90 -17.04 -17.72 -1.25
CA ARG A 90 -18.34 -17.94 -1.93
C ARG A 90 -19.38 -16.90 -1.53
N GLU A 91 -19.26 -16.35 -0.33
CA GLU A 91 -20.17 -15.35 0.19
C GLU A 91 -19.49 -13.99 0.29
N ASP A 92 -20.26 -12.94 0.00
CA ASP A 92 -19.79 -11.59 0.23
C ASP A 92 -19.96 -11.25 1.71
N ILE A 93 -18.85 -11.24 2.45
CA ILE A 93 -18.84 -10.96 3.89
C ILE A 93 -18.90 -9.48 4.23
N LYS A 94 -18.95 -8.62 3.24
CA LYS A 94 -19.19 -7.17 3.36
C LYS A 94 -18.25 -6.48 4.38
N LEU A 95 -16.96 -6.47 4.08
CA LEU A 95 -15.98 -5.73 4.88
C LEU A 95 -15.99 -4.24 4.53
N GLU A 96 -15.52 -3.41 5.46
CA GLU A 96 -15.53 -1.96 5.29
C GLU A 96 -14.51 -1.43 4.29
N LYS A 97 -13.35 -2.08 4.19
CA LYS A 97 -12.23 -1.56 3.40
C LYS A 97 -12.08 -2.31 2.10
N LYS A 98 -11.88 -1.57 1.01
CA LYS A 98 -11.66 -2.12 -0.33
C LYS A 98 -10.18 -2.04 -0.70
N ALA A 99 -9.72 -3.00 -1.50
CA ALA A 99 -8.35 -3.10 -1.97
C ALA A 99 -8.28 -3.57 -3.43
N GLY A 100 -7.08 -3.60 -3.98
CA GLY A 100 -6.84 -4.13 -5.32
C GLY A 100 -7.72 -3.51 -6.39
N ILE A 101 -8.31 -4.34 -7.22
CA ILE A 101 -9.17 -3.88 -8.34
C ILE A 101 -10.35 -3.05 -7.84
N SER A 102 -11.01 -3.45 -6.74
CA SER A 102 -12.13 -2.66 -6.21
C SER A 102 -11.74 -1.27 -5.77
N ALA A 103 -10.56 -1.12 -5.15
CA ALA A 103 -10.04 0.20 -4.82
C ALA A 103 -9.67 1.00 -6.09
N LEU A 104 -9.03 0.36 -7.06
CA LEU A 104 -8.70 0.99 -8.33
C LEU A 104 -9.95 1.52 -9.04
N CYS A 105 -11.04 0.77 -9.02
CA CYS A 105 -12.29 1.17 -9.65
C CYS A 105 -12.91 2.40 -8.97
N GLU A 106 -12.72 2.55 -7.67
CA GLU A 106 -13.15 3.75 -6.94
C GLU A 106 -12.30 4.99 -7.29
N TYR A 107 -11.01 4.78 -7.61
CA TYR A 107 -10.09 5.86 -8.01
C TYR A 107 -10.12 6.19 -9.50
N SER A 108 -10.76 5.39 -10.32
CA SER A 108 -10.71 5.50 -11.78
C SER A 108 -12.09 5.27 -12.41
N LEU A 109 -12.14 5.30 -13.74
CA LEU A 109 -13.35 5.00 -14.49
C LEU A 109 -13.48 3.50 -14.84
N LEU A 110 -12.56 2.68 -14.36
CA LEU A 110 -12.62 1.24 -14.60
C LEU A 110 -13.81 0.63 -13.88
N SER A 111 -14.54 -0.25 -14.57
CA SER A 111 -15.65 -0.99 -13.96
C SER A 111 -15.11 -2.14 -13.10
N ASP A 112 -15.70 -2.32 -11.92
CA ASP A 112 -15.29 -3.39 -11.00
C ASP A 112 -15.67 -4.77 -11.54
N ASN A 113 -15.08 -5.80 -10.94
CA ASN A 113 -15.48 -7.18 -11.14
C ASN A 113 -16.92 -7.42 -10.61
N ALA A 114 -17.51 -8.52 -11.00
CA ALA A 114 -18.83 -8.93 -10.49
C ALA A 114 -18.84 -9.15 -8.97
N TYR A 115 -17.68 -9.25 -8.34
CA TYR A 115 -17.51 -9.45 -6.91
C TYR A 115 -16.49 -8.43 -6.34
N PRO A 116 -16.72 -7.96 -5.11
CA PRO A 116 -15.81 -6.98 -4.51
C PRO A 116 -14.51 -7.61 -3.99
N THR A 117 -13.47 -6.78 -3.89
CA THR A 117 -12.19 -7.12 -3.27
C THR A 117 -11.99 -6.25 -2.05
N TYR A 118 -11.88 -6.88 -0.89
CA TYR A 118 -11.72 -6.21 0.40
C TYR A 118 -10.30 -6.30 0.92
N ALA A 119 -9.95 -5.37 1.80
CA ALA A 119 -8.71 -5.37 2.55
C ALA A 119 -8.95 -5.77 4.01
N VAL A 120 -8.03 -6.53 4.57
CA VAL A 120 -7.99 -6.85 5.99
C VAL A 120 -6.54 -6.89 6.46
N THR A 121 -6.28 -6.48 7.70
CA THR A 121 -4.98 -6.67 8.34
C THR A 121 -5.03 -7.92 9.22
N LYS A 122 -3.87 -8.53 9.47
CA LYS A 122 -3.75 -9.73 10.32
C LYS A 122 -4.43 -9.55 11.67
N LYS A 123 -4.25 -8.39 12.29
CA LYS A 123 -4.84 -8.06 13.59
C LYS A 123 -6.37 -8.05 13.55
N LYS A 124 -6.95 -7.44 12.53
CA LYS A 124 -8.41 -7.38 12.34
C LYS A 124 -8.98 -8.73 11.95
N LEU A 125 -8.26 -9.53 11.18
CA LEU A 125 -8.67 -10.86 10.79
C LEU A 125 -8.82 -11.75 12.03
N LYS A 126 -7.86 -11.72 12.95
CA LYS A 126 -7.92 -12.45 14.22
C LYS A 126 -9.07 -11.96 15.11
N ALA A 127 -9.25 -10.64 15.22
CA ALA A 127 -10.28 -10.03 16.06
C ALA A 127 -11.70 -10.30 15.56
N SER A 128 -11.90 -10.42 14.25
CA SER A 128 -13.23 -10.64 13.65
C SER A 128 -13.78 -12.05 13.88
N GLY A 129 -12.91 -13.02 14.18
CA GLY A 129 -13.32 -14.43 14.31
C GLY A 129 -13.81 -15.06 13.02
N VAL A 130 -13.71 -14.36 11.90
CA VAL A 130 -14.13 -14.87 10.59
C VAL A 130 -13.14 -15.95 10.14
N LYS A 131 -13.70 -17.12 9.80
CA LYS A 131 -12.89 -18.22 9.25
C LYS A 131 -12.81 -18.09 7.74
N MET A 132 -11.60 -17.89 7.23
CA MET A 132 -11.32 -17.79 5.80
C MET A 132 -11.02 -19.17 5.19
N GLU A 133 -11.81 -20.20 5.55
CA GLU A 133 -11.45 -21.60 5.26
C GLU A 133 -11.92 -22.12 3.90
N LYS A 134 -12.90 -21.50 3.29
CA LYS A 134 -13.46 -22.02 2.03
C LYS A 134 -13.21 -21.09 0.87
N GLN A 135 -12.45 -21.59 -0.07
CA GLN A 135 -12.18 -20.88 -1.30
C GLN A 135 -13.14 -21.33 -2.41
N ALA A 136 -13.65 -20.36 -3.16
CA ALA A 136 -14.39 -20.65 -4.37
C ALA A 136 -13.40 -21.12 -5.45
N SER A 137 -13.74 -22.23 -6.11
CA SER A 137 -12.90 -22.83 -7.16
C SER A 137 -13.28 -22.36 -8.57
N VAL A 138 -14.46 -21.76 -8.72
CA VAL A 138 -15.01 -21.33 -10.02
C VAL A 138 -15.48 -19.89 -9.90
N SER A 139 -15.25 -19.08 -10.93
CA SER A 139 -15.55 -17.64 -10.92
C SER A 139 -17.04 -17.30 -10.65
N GLU A 140 -17.95 -18.14 -11.08
CA GLU A 140 -19.41 -17.99 -10.85
C GLU A 140 -19.79 -18.17 -9.37
N ASP A 141 -18.96 -18.84 -8.58
CA ASP A 141 -19.19 -19.07 -7.16
C ASP A 141 -18.56 -18.02 -6.26
N ILE A 142 -17.88 -17.02 -6.84
CA ILE A 142 -17.17 -16.02 -6.06
C ILE A 142 -18.13 -14.96 -5.54
N GLY A 143 -18.25 -14.87 -4.21
CA GLY A 143 -18.98 -13.80 -3.53
C GLY A 143 -18.11 -12.56 -3.28
N CYS A 144 -16.87 -12.78 -2.84
CA CYS A 144 -15.90 -11.71 -2.67
C CYS A 144 -14.46 -12.25 -2.63
N VAL A 145 -13.51 -11.35 -2.77
CA VAL A 145 -12.09 -11.62 -2.56
C VAL A 145 -11.63 -10.80 -1.36
N VAL A 146 -10.82 -11.41 -0.49
CA VAL A 146 -10.25 -10.72 0.68
C VAL A 146 -8.74 -10.78 0.58
N LEU A 147 -8.10 -9.61 0.60
CA LEU A 147 -6.65 -9.48 0.62
C LEU A 147 -6.17 -9.17 2.03
N GLU A 148 -5.39 -10.06 2.61
CA GLU A 148 -4.70 -9.80 3.88
C GLU A 148 -3.47 -8.98 3.57
N LEU A 149 -3.42 -7.75 4.07
CA LEU A 149 -2.35 -6.80 3.79
C LEU A 149 -1.35 -6.74 4.95
N GLY A 150 -0.08 -6.58 4.61
CA GLY A 150 1.00 -6.40 5.60
C GLY A 150 0.95 -5.04 6.30
N TYR A 151 0.29 -4.07 5.71
CA TYR A 151 0.03 -2.75 6.26
C TYR A 151 -1.17 -2.15 5.56
N PHE A 152 -1.77 -1.12 6.17
CA PHE A 152 -2.83 -0.32 5.55
C PHE A 152 -2.55 1.16 5.77
N ILE A 153 -2.59 1.94 4.71
CA ILE A 153 -2.51 3.40 4.75
C ILE A 153 -3.90 3.94 4.49
N ASP A 154 -4.47 4.62 5.49
CA ASP A 154 -5.79 5.25 5.35
C ASP A 154 -5.68 6.53 4.54
N PHE A 155 -5.88 6.41 3.24
CA PHE A 155 -5.77 7.51 2.31
C PHE A 155 -7.12 8.23 2.19
N PHE A 156 -7.17 9.48 2.64
CA PHE A 156 -8.38 10.31 2.70
C PHE A 156 -9.51 9.78 3.59
N GLY A 157 -9.29 8.82 4.45
CA GLY A 157 -10.31 8.29 5.36
C GLY A 157 -11.50 7.63 4.66
N LYS A 158 -11.33 7.14 3.43
CA LYS A 158 -12.43 6.57 2.63
C LYS A 158 -12.52 5.04 2.69
N GLY A 159 -11.69 4.40 3.51
CA GLY A 159 -11.68 2.94 3.56
C GLY A 159 -11.17 2.28 2.28
N LEU A 160 -10.33 2.97 1.53
CA LEU A 160 -9.69 2.44 0.32
C LEU A 160 -8.21 2.22 0.56
N GLN A 161 -7.67 1.13 0.04
CA GLN A 161 -6.22 0.94 -0.03
C GLN A 161 -5.62 2.13 -0.78
N ASP A 162 -4.50 2.66 -0.28
CA ASP A 162 -3.85 3.82 -0.90
C ASP A 162 -3.38 3.54 -2.34
N PRO A 163 -3.35 4.56 -3.22
CA PRO A 163 -3.06 4.37 -4.64
C PRO A 163 -1.73 3.68 -4.95
N LEU A 164 -0.65 4.03 -4.26
CA LEU A 164 0.66 3.41 -4.48
C LEU A 164 0.63 1.92 -4.13
N SER A 165 -0.02 1.56 -3.03
CA SER A 165 -0.17 0.16 -2.61
C SER A 165 -1.11 -0.62 -3.53
N VAL A 166 -2.14 0.02 -4.08
CA VAL A 166 -2.98 -0.59 -5.12
C VAL A 166 -2.11 -0.98 -6.31
N ALA A 167 -1.28 -0.07 -6.79
CA ALA A 167 -0.38 -0.34 -7.92
C ALA A 167 0.56 -1.53 -7.64
N LEU A 168 1.04 -1.67 -6.39
CA LEU A 168 1.92 -2.77 -5.99
C LEU A 168 1.19 -4.10 -5.74
N SER A 169 -0.14 -4.06 -5.57
CA SER A 169 -0.95 -5.23 -5.19
C SER A 169 -1.49 -6.04 -6.36
N LEU A 170 -1.48 -5.46 -7.56
CA LEU A 170 -2.07 -6.09 -8.74
C LEU A 170 -1.19 -7.23 -9.25
N THR A 171 -1.81 -8.39 -9.51
CA THR A 171 -1.12 -9.55 -10.08
C THR A 171 -0.86 -9.34 -11.58
N ARG A 172 0.01 -10.17 -12.16
CA ARG A 172 0.26 -10.13 -13.60
C ARG A 172 -1.01 -10.36 -14.42
N GLU A 173 -1.87 -11.25 -13.94
CA GLU A 173 -3.14 -11.58 -14.60
C GLU A 173 -4.11 -10.41 -14.61
N GLU A 174 -4.04 -9.56 -13.57
CA GLU A 174 -4.85 -8.36 -13.46
C GLU A 174 -4.29 -7.17 -14.25
N GLN A 175 -3.05 -7.26 -14.75
CA GLN A 175 -2.38 -6.16 -15.46
C GLN A 175 -2.66 -6.15 -16.96
N GLU A 176 -3.91 -6.23 -17.35
CA GLU A 176 -4.34 -5.95 -18.72
C GLU A 176 -4.09 -4.47 -19.07
N GLU A 177 -4.03 -4.15 -20.36
CA GLU A 177 -3.72 -2.81 -20.83
C GLU A 177 -4.64 -1.73 -20.22
N ARG A 178 -5.94 -1.98 -20.18
CA ARG A 178 -6.92 -1.05 -19.58
C ARG A 178 -6.69 -0.83 -18.09
N VAL A 179 -6.24 -1.86 -17.36
CA VAL A 179 -5.91 -1.78 -15.93
C VAL A 179 -4.66 -0.93 -15.74
N LYS A 180 -3.63 -1.14 -16.55
CA LYS A 180 -2.40 -0.33 -16.51
C LYS A 180 -2.69 1.14 -16.77
N ILE A 181 -3.54 1.45 -17.75
CA ILE A 181 -3.97 2.83 -18.04
C ILE A 181 -4.67 3.42 -16.82
N SER A 182 -5.59 2.67 -16.20
CA SER A 182 -6.32 3.13 -15.02
C SER A 182 -5.40 3.35 -13.82
N VAL A 183 -4.39 2.50 -13.61
CA VAL A 183 -3.37 2.69 -12.57
C VAL A 183 -2.62 4.00 -12.80
N ASN A 184 -2.17 4.25 -14.01
CA ASN A 184 -1.45 5.49 -14.35
C ASN A 184 -2.33 6.73 -14.13
N GLU A 185 -3.59 6.68 -14.56
CA GLU A 185 -4.56 7.75 -14.33
C GLU A 185 -4.78 8.00 -12.83
N MET A 186 -4.95 6.94 -12.05
CA MET A 186 -5.09 7.03 -10.60
C MET A 186 -3.87 7.72 -9.96
N LEU A 187 -2.67 7.29 -10.32
CA LEU A 187 -1.44 7.85 -9.76
C LEU A 187 -1.26 9.32 -10.18
N GLU A 188 -1.55 9.66 -11.44
CA GLU A 188 -1.50 11.05 -11.89
C GLU A 188 -2.48 11.94 -11.12
N GLU A 189 -3.70 11.50 -10.96
CA GLU A 189 -4.75 12.28 -10.30
C GLU A 189 -4.54 12.43 -8.80
N TYR A 190 -4.24 11.32 -8.11
CA TYR A 190 -4.24 11.29 -6.64
C TYR A 190 -2.86 11.44 -6.01
N VAL A 191 -1.80 11.18 -6.75
CA VAL A 191 -0.44 11.22 -6.18
C VAL A 191 0.41 12.30 -6.84
N TRP A 192 0.55 12.29 -8.17
CA TRP A 192 1.51 13.16 -8.86
C TRP A 192 0.97 14.54 -9.25
N SER A 193 -0.34 14.72 -9.37
CA SER A 193 -0.96 15.97 -9.85
C SER A 193 -0.64 17.22 -9.04
N LYS A 194 -0.11 17.07 -7.85
CA LYS A 194 0.24 18.17 -6.95
C LYS A 194 1.74 18.49 -6.94
N ASP A 195 2.47 17.89 -7.84
CA ASP A 195 3.91 18.15 -7.98
C ASP A 195 4.19 19.40 -8.80
#